data_582943718d09dbdc82eb0efa891bcd17
#
_entry.id   582943718d09dbdc82eb0efa891bcd17
#
_cell.length_a   1.000
_cell.length_b   1.000
_cell.length_c   1.000
_cell.angle_alpha   90.00
_cell.angle_beta   90.00
_cell.angle_gamma   90.00
#
_symmetry.space_group_name_H-M   'P 1'
#
loop_
_entity.id
_entity.type
_entity.pdbx_description
1 polymer ?
#
loop_
_entity_poly.entity_id
_entity_poly.type
_entity_poly.pdbx_seq_one_letter_code
_entity_poly.pdbx_strand_id
1 'polypeptide(L)'
;LFDLKKDIGDHRRVTLPHKKIFSSVKKGHLILLDDGKIHLKVTSVKINEIRTKVLQGGYLKSNKGVNLPQTNIKTSALSTIDKKFASLAVQEGVDWIALSFVQKPNDIKELKKICSNKASIMAKIEKPSALDYLDQITNLADGIMIARGDLGVELPIESVPGWQKKIIRVARVKGKPVVVSTQMLESMTSSLTPTRAEVSDVANAVFEGADAIMLSAESASGDYPIETVKMMNKIAINIEKDSNYSDILSSQLEETPDTTPDAIATAAKTLADELSSPIIVCYTESGSTGIKVSRVRPSQIILTITPVIQTARKLSLAWGVLCFLQKDESDLEHMIQLTKKTVKKSGLAVIGDKVVITAGLPLKVQGTTNLIRVTTVK
;
A
#
# COMPACT_ATOMS: atom_id res chain seq x y z
N LEU A 1 30.73 -19.61 -9.32
CA LEU A 1 30.07 -20.88 -9.07
C LEU A 1 29.13 -20.76 -7.88
N PHE A 2 27.91 -21.23 -8.00
CA PHE A 2 26.99 -21.45 -6.87
C PHE A 2 26.85 -22.95 -6.60
N ASP A 3 26.83 -23.32 -5.33
CA ASP A 3 26.53 -24.69 -4.91
C ASP A 3 25.82 -24.73 -3.53
N LEU A 4 25.56 -25.93 -3.02
CA LEU A 4 24.86 -26.18 -1.77
C LEU A 4 25.78 -26.41 -0.56
N LYS A 5 27.12 -26.35 -0.75
CA LYS A 5 28.08 -26.56 0.33
C LYS A 5 27.99 -25.41 1.33
N LYS A 6 28.07 -25.72 2.62
CA LYS A 6 27.97 -24.71 3.70
C LYS A 6 29.26 -23.99 4.01
N ASP A 7 30.36 -24.32 3.32
CA ASP A 7 31.66 -23.70 3.54
C ASP A 7 31.65 -22.22 3.15
N ILE A 8 32.48 -21.42 3.79
CA ILE A 8 32.65 -19.99 3.48
C ILE A 8 33.02 -19.87 2.00
N GLY A 9 32.37 -18.92 1.31
CA GLY A 9 32.62 -18.63 -0.09
C GLY A 9 33.96 -17.93 -0.31
N ASP A 10 34.45 -17.98 -1.55
CA ASP A 10 35.63 -17.28 -2.02
C ASP A 10 35.35 -16.53 -3.35
N HIS A 11 36.40 -16.00 -3.99
CA HIS A 11 36.28 -15.29 -5.26
C HIS A 11 35.80 -16.16 -6.45
N ARG A 12 35.73 -17.49 -6.30
CA ARG A 12 35.29 -18.43 -7.34
C ARG A 12 33.97 -19.11 -7.03
N ARG A 13 33.61 -19.19 -5.74
CA ARG A 13 32.49 -19.99 -5.27
C ARG A 13 31.75 -19.33 -4.13
N VAL A 14 30.42 -19.38 -4.17
CA VAL A 14 29.52 -18.96 -3.06
C VAL A 14 28.41 -19.99 -2.85
N THR A 15 27.99 -20.11 -1.58
CA THR A 15 26.87 -20.98 -1.21
C THR A 15 25.53 -20.34 -1.61
N LEU A 16 24.64 -21.16 -2.20
CA LEU A 16 23.25 -20.79 -2.45
C LEU A 16 22.33 -21.89 -1.85
N PRO A 17 21.80 -21.73 -0.62
CA PRO A 17 21.19 -22.82 0.14
C PRO A 17 19.79 -23.24 -0.34
N HIS A 18 19.35 -22.83 -1.52
CA HIS A 18 18.00 -23.04 -2.05
C HIS A 18 17.96 -24.03 -3.21
N LYS A 19 17.80 -25.33 -2.90
CA LYS A 19 17.75 -26.41 -3.93
C LYS A 19 16.81 -26.12 -5.12
N LYS A 20 15.66 -25.50 -4.85
CA LYS A 20 14.66 -25.20 -5.92
C LYS A 20 15.18 -24.23 -6.98
N ILE A 21 16.14 -23.38 -6.65
CA ILE A 21 16.78 -22.48 -7.62
C ILE A 21 17.53 -23.30 -8.68
N PHE A 22 18.30 -24.33 -8.25
CA PHE A 22 19.09 -25.16 -9.15
C PHE A 22 18.22 -25.91 -10.19
N SER A 23 16.99 -26.27 -9.82
CA SER A 23 16.04 -26.93 -10.73
C SER A 23 15.23 -25.97 -11.62
N SER A 24 15.21 -24.68 -11.28
CA SER A 24 14.39 -23.68 -11.96
C SER A 24 15.18 -22.79 -12.91
N VAL A 25 16.44 -22.53 -12.59
CA VAL A 25 17.33 -21.69 -13.40
C VAL A 25 17.78 -22.44 -14.67
N LYS A 26 17.88 -21.72 -15.80
CA LYS A 26 18.34 -22.26 -17.08
C LYS A 26 19.57 -21.50 -17.57
N LYS A 27 20.33 -22.14 -18.48
CA LYS A 27 21.43 -21.49 -19.19
C LYS A 27 20.93 -20.23 -19.90
N GLY A 28 21.64 -19.12 -19.73
CA GLY A 28 21.31 -17.82 -20.28
C GLY A 28 20.56 -16.91 -19.32
N HIS A 29 19.91 -17.46 -18.26
CA HIS A 29 19.23 -16.62 -17.26
C HIS A 29 20.20 -15.72 -16.51
N LEU A 30 19.69 -14.59 -16.01
CA LEU A 30 20.44 -13.69 -15.12
C LEU A 30 20.24 -14.09 -13.67
N ILE A 31 21.29 -13.95 -12.89
CA ILE A 31 21.28 -13.96 -11.43
C ILE A 31 21.80 -12.61 -10.98
N LEU A 32 21.00 -11.90 -10.21
CA LEU A 32 21.33 -10.59 -9.65
C LEU A 32 21.58 -10.74 -8.16
N LEU A 33 22.64 -10.12 -7.64
CA LEU A 33 23.01 -10.19 -6.23
C LEU A 33 23.10 -8.77 -5.66
N ASP A 34 22.87 -8.65 -4.34
CA ASP A 34 22.94 -7.39 -3.60
C ASP A 34 22.12 -6.28 -4.28
N ASP A 35 20.81 -6.54 -4.42
CA ASP A 35 19.83 -5.61 -5.02
C ASP A 35 20.22 -5.15 -6.45
N GLY A 36 20.73 -6.08 -7.23
CA GLY A 36 21.10 -5.82 -8.62
C GLY A 36 22.45 -5.13 -8.81
N LYS A 37 23.29 -4.99 -7.78
CA LYS A 37 24.63 -4.40 -7.94
C LYS A 37 25.61 -5.31 -8.65
N ILE A 38 25.40 -6.63 -8.59
CA ILE A 38 26.25 -7.64 -9.22
C ILE A 38 25.37 -8.45 -10.20
N HIS A 39 25.78 -8.50 -11.46
CA HIS A 39 25.05 -9.20 -12.51
C HIS A 39 25.85 -10.43 -12.99
N LEU A 40 25.20 -11.58 -13.00
CA LEU A 40 25.78 -12.85 -13.40
C LEU A 40 24.89 -13.49 -14.47
N LYS A 41 25.50 -14.05 -15.52
CA LYS A 41 24.78 -14.82 -16.54
C LYS A 41 25.08 -16.30 -16.39
N VAL A 42 24.06 -17.12 -16.30
CA VAL A 42 24.19 -18.57 -16.15
C VAL A 42 24.78 -19.18 -17.43
N THR A 43 25.88 -19.90 -17.29
CA THR A 43 26.57 -20.59 -18.39
C THR A 43 26.25 -22.08 -18.43
N SER A 44 26.10 -22.72 -17.25
CA SER A 44 25.66 -24.10 -17.14
C SER A 44 24.98 -24.39 -15.83
N VAL A 45 24.10 -25.36 -15.79
CA VAL A 45 23.37 -25.83 -14.61
C VAL A 45 23.53 -27.31 -14.46
N LYS A 46 23.89 -27.79 -13.27
CA LYS A 46 23.88 -29.19 -12.82
C LYS A 46 22.96 -29.31 -11.59
N ILE A 47 22.72 -30.52 -11.12
CA ILE A 47 21.78 -30.82 -10.03
C ILE A 47 22.04 -29.94 -8.78
N ASN A 48 23.31 -29.72 -8.42
CA ASN A 48 23.68 -28.94 -7.22
C ASN A 48 24.73 -27.86 -7.54
N GLU A 49 24.86 -27.44 -8.80
CA GLU A 49 25.89 -26.50 -9.23
C GLU A 49 25.34 -25.60 -10.35
N ILE A 50 25.53 -24.30 -10.20
CA ILE A 50 25.25 -23.30 -11.25
C ILE A 50 26.55 -22.57 -11.56
N ARG A 51 27.03 -22.65 -12.79
CA ARG A 51 28.15 -21.85 -13.29
C ARG A 51 27.66 -20.59 -13.94
N THR A 52 28.33 -19.51 -13.67
CA THR A 52 27.97 -18.18 -14.19
C THR A 52 29.19 -17.47 -14.76
N LYS A 53 28.93 -16.55 -15.67
CA LYS A 53 29.88 -15.51 -16.09
C LYS A 53 29.47 -14.20 -15.42
N VAL A 54 30.43 -13.51 -14.80
CA VAL A 54 30.21 -12.18 -14.25
C VAL A 54 30.09 -11.20 -15.41
N LEU A 55 28.96 -10.48 -15.46
CA LEU A 55 28.72 -9.39 -16.41
C LEU A 55 29.08 -8.05 -15.78
N GLN A 56 28.64 -7.84 -14.54
CA GLN A 56 28.98 -6.70 -13.70
C GLN A 56 29.43 -7.23 -12.35
N GLY A 57 30.66 -6.95 -11.97
CA GLY A 57 31.26 -7.38 -10.71
C GLY A 57 31.03 -6.34 -9.60
N GLY A 58 31.38 -6.75 -8.38
CA GLY A 58 31.32 -5.92 -7.18
C GLY A 58 31.73 -6.70 -5.94
N TYR A 59 31.74 -6.03 -4.80
CA TYR A 59 32.05 -6.65 -3.51
C TYR A 59 30.79 -7.32 -2.94
N LEU A 60 30.79 -8.65 -2.86
CA LEU A 60 29.68 -9.43 -2.34
C LEU A 60 29.88 -9.72 -0.85
N LYS A 61 29.00 -9.20 -0.02
CA LYS A 61 28.93 -9.51 1.42
C LYS A 61 28.08 -10.76 1.68
N SER A 62 28.24 -11.35 2.87
CA SER A 62 27.39 -12.47 3.31
C SER A 62 25.93 -12.05 3.48
N ASN A 63 25.02 -13.00 3.32
CA ASN A 63 23.56 -12.83 3.51
C ASN A 63 22.91 -11.76 2.61
N LYS A 64 23.43 -11.60 1.39
CA LYS A 64 22.83 -10.69 0.40
C LYS A 64 21.75 -11.35 -0.42
N GLY A 65 20.77 -10.56 -0.84
CA GLY A 65 19.66 -10.98 -1.67
C GLY A 65 20.09 -11.58 -3.01
N VAL A 66 19.33 -12.54 -3.50
CA VAL A 66 19.49 -13.18 -4.81
C VAL A 66 18.20 -13.02 -5.59
N ASN A 67 18.23 -12.28 -6.68
CA ASN A 67 17.10 -12.06 -7.56
C ASN A 67 17.28 -12.83 -8.88
N LEU A 68 16.18 -13.36 -9.39
CA LEU A 68 16.13 -14.25 -10.55
C LEU A 68 15.03 -13.75 -11.51
N PRO A 69 15.22 -12.62 -12.20
CA PRO A 69 14.14 -11.94 -12.93
C PRO A 69 13.51 -12.78 -14.04
N GLN A 70 14.27 -13.70 -14.64
CA GLN A 70 13.81 -14.56 -15.74
C GLN A 70 13.42 -15.96 -15.28
N THR A 71 13.43 -16.23 -13.95
CA THR A 71 13.23 -17.57 -13.42
C THR A 71 11.94 -17.65 -12.61
N ASN A 72 10.96 -18.36 -13.12
CA ASN A 72 9.75 -18.67 -12.37
C ASN A 72 10.04 -19.81 -11.38
N ILE A 73 10.19 -19.47 -10.11
CA ILE A 73 10.38 -20.45 -9.05
C ILE A 73 9.00 -20.89 -8.56
N LYS A 74 8.64 -22.14 -8.80
CA LYS A 74 7.37 -22.73 -8.33
C LYS A 74 7.36 -22.94 -6.81
N THR A 75 7.44 -21.85 -6.06
CA THR A 75 7.32 -21.85 -4.58
C THR A 75 6.11 -21.04 -4.17
N SER A 76 5.47 -21.41 -3.04
CA SER A 76 4.51 -20.53 -2.39
C SER A 76 5.24 -19.28 -1.86
N ALA A 77 4.58 -18.13 -1.90
CA ALA A 77 5.07 -16.91 -1.24
C ALA A 77 5.19 -17.11 0.29
N LEU A 78 4.47 -18.08 0.85
CA LEU A 78 4.49 -18.44 2.28
C LEU A 78 5.28 -19.73 2.52
N SER A 79 6.42 -19.63 3.22
CA SER A 79 7.10 -20.79 3.78
C SER A 79 6.34 -21.37 4.99
N THR A 80 6.76 -22.54 5.47
CA THR A 80 6.21 -23.12 6.72
C THR A 80 6.44 -22.21 7.94
N ILE A 81 7.56 -21.49 7.97
CA ILE A 81 7.88 -20.55 9.04
C ILE A 81 6.98 -19.32 8.94
N ASP A 82 6.79 -18.76 7.73
CA ASP A 82 5.90 -17.60 7.51
C ASP A 82 4.48 -17.89 7.95
N LYS A 83 3.98 -19.10 7.70
CA LYS A 83 2.64 -19.52 8.18
C LYS A 83 2.53 -19.52 9.70
N LYS A 84 3.59 -19.96 10.40
CA LYS A 84 3.64 -19.90 11.86
C LYS A 84 3.66 -18.46 12.36
N PHE A 85 4.48 -17.60 11.77
CA PHE A 85 4.53 -16.19 12.13
C PHE A 85 3.25 -15.45 11.80
N ALA A 86 2.60 -15.74 10.67
CA ALA A 86 1.29 -15.17 10.36
C ALA A 86 0.23 -15.58 11.40
N SER A 87 0.23 -16.84 11.83
CA SER A 87 -0.67 -17.29 12.90
C SER A 87 -0.39 -16.59 14.23
N LEU A 88 0.86 -16.42 14.60
CA LEU A 88 1.27 -15.70 15.81
C LEU A 88 0.84 -14.22 15.72
N ALA A 89 1.12 -13.56 14.61
CA ALA A 89 0.72 -12.17 14.38
C ALA A 89 -0.80 -11.97 14.54
N VAL A 90 -1.59 -12.92 14.03
CA VAL A 90 -3.06 -12.90 14.21
C VAL A 90 -3.45 -13.06 15.68
N GLN A 91 -2.74 -13.91 16.45
CA GLN A 91 -2.98 -14.08 17.89
C GLN A 91 -2.64 -12.80 18.67
N GLU A 92 -1.57 -12.11 18.29
CA GLU A 92 -1.15 -10.83 18.88
C GLU A 92 -2.05 -9.65 18.45
N GLY A 93 -3.02 -9.86 17.56
CA GLY A 93 -4.02 -8.87 17.19
C GLY A 93 -3.51 -7.78 16.27
N VAL A 94 -2.58 -8.08 15.35
CA VAL A 94 -2.15 -7.12 14.33
C VAL A 94 -3.29 -6.75 13.39
N ASP A 95 -3.33 -5.50 12.95
CA ASP A 95 -4.38 -5.00 12.05
C ASP A 95 -4.10 -5.38 10.58
N TRP A 96 -2.81 -5.42 10.19
CA TRP A 96 -2.36 -5.70 8.83
C TRP A 96 -1.22 -6.71 8.80
N ILE A 97 -1.25 -7.60 7.81
CA ILE A 97 -0.12 -8.48 7.45
C ILE A 97 0.27 -8.20 6.01
N ALA A 98 1.50 -7.75 5.79
CA ALA A 98 2.06 -7.52 4.46
C ALA A 98 2.73 -8.80 3.94
N LEU A 99 2.24 -9.31 2.80
CA LEU A 99 2.78 -10.50 2.15
C LEU A 99 3.81 -10.11 1.08
N SER A 100 5.07 -10.44 1.32
CA SER A 100 6.16 -10.25 0.35
C SER A 100 6.13 -11.31 -0.75
N PHE A 101 6.72 -10.96 -1.89
CA PHE A 101 6.91 -11.84 -3.04
C PHE A 101 5.63 -12.51 -3.56
N VAL A 102 4.52 -11.78 -3.52
CA VAL A 102 3.27 -12.24 -4.14
C VAL A 102 3.48 -12.45 -5.63
N GLN A 103 3.05 -13.60 -6.15
CA GLN A 103 3.19 -13.96 -7.56
C GLN A 103 1.83 -14.23 -8.23
N LYS A 104 0.87 -14.71 -7.48
CA LYS A 104 -0.43 -15.17 -8.00
C LYS A 104 -1.55 -15.02 -6.96
N PRO A 105 -2.82 -15.02 -7.38
CA PRO A 105 -3.99 -14.88 -6.50
C PRO A 105 -4.04 -15.91 -5.37
N ASN A 106 -3.52 -17.12 -5.61
CA ASN A 106 -3.53 -18.19 -4.61
C ASN A 106 -2.67 -17.86 -3.38
N ASP A 107 -1.63 -17.05 -3.51
CA ASP A 107 -0.77 -16.65 -2.40
C ASP A 107 -1.58 -15.83 -1.37
N ILE A 108 -2.45 -14.93 -1.86
CA ILE A 108 -3.37 -14.17 -1.01
C ILE A 108 -4.42 -15.07 -0.37
N LYS A 109 -5.01 -16.01 -1.15
CA LYS A 109 -6.02 -16.95 -0.63
C LYS A 109 -5.46 -17.82 0.49
N GLU A 110 -4.20 -18.23 0.37
CA GLU A 110 -3.51 -19.04 1.38
C GLU A 110 -3.34 -18.26 2.70
N LEU A 111 -2.89 -17.01 2.63
CA LEU A 111 -2.76 -16.15 3.80
C LEU A 111 -4.13 -15.81 4.42
N LYS A 112 -5.16 -15.55 3.60
CA LYS A 112 -6.54 -15.30 4.08
C LYS A 112 -7.08 -16.43 4.93
N LYS A 113 -6.79 -17.68 4.57
CA LYS A 113 -7.20 -18.85 5.39
C LYS A 113 -6.56 -18.82 6.78
N ILE A 114 -5.30 -18.40 6.88
CA ILE A 114 -4.59 -18.29 8.16
C ILE A 114 -5.16 -17.13 8.98
N CYS A 115 -5.38 -15.99 8.35
CA CYS A 115 -5.86 -14.78 9.03
C CYS A 115 -7.31 -14.88 9.51
N SER A 116 -8.15 -15.71 8.86
CA SER A 116 -9.57 -15.88 9.21
C SER A 116 -10.32 -14.56 9.43
N ASN A 117 -10.05 -13.56 8.59
CA ASN A 117 -10.55 -12.17 8.64
C ASN A 117 -10.18 -11.34 9.89
N LYS A 118 -9.28 -11.84 10.75
CA LYS A 118 -8.83 -11.10 11.94
C LYS A 118 -7.80 -10.03 11.63
N ALA A 119 -7.03 -10.17 10.55
CA ALA A 119 -6.09 -9.19 10.04
C ALA A 119 -6.33 -8.91 8.56
N SER A 120 -6.09 -7.69 8.12
CA SER A 120 -6.11 -7.30 6.70
C SER A 120 -4.83 -7.72 6.00
N ILE A 121 -4.91 -8.03 4.71
CA ILE A 121 -3.77 -8.46 3.92
C ILE A 121 -3.37 -7.39 2.95
N MET A 122 -2.12 -6.96 3.05
CA MET A 122 -1.46 -6.09 2.08
C MET A 122 -0.61 -6.93 1.14
N ALA A 123 -0.93 -6.94 -0.15
CA ALA A 123 -0.12 -7.61 -1.15
C ALA A 123 1.04 -6.72 -1.58
N LYS A 124 2.28 -7.17 -1.41
CA LYS A 124 3.45 -6.46 -1.90
C LYS A 124 3.74 -6.88 -3.35
N ILE A 125 3.71 -5.90 -4.24
CA ILE A 125 4.00 -6.09 -5.67
C ILE A 125 5.49 -5.87 -5.87
N GLU A 126 6.23 -6.98 -5.99
CA GLU A 126 7.69 -7.06 -6.05
C GLU A 126 8.18 -7.91 -7.23
N LYS A 127 7.29 -8.67 -7.86
CA LYS A 127 7.63 -9.63 -8.90
C LYS A 127 6.89 -9.35 -10.20
N PRO A 128 7.54 -9.52 -11.37
CA PRO A 128 6.88 -9.40 -12.68
C PRO A 128 5.63 -10.28 -12.80
N SER A 129 5.68 -11.50 -12.27
CA SER A 129 4.54 -12.42 -12.28
C SER A 129 3.30 -11.92 -11.57
N ALA A 130 3.45 -11.03 -10.55
CA ALA A 130 2.31 -10.39 -9.89
C ALA A 130 1.58 -9.41 -10.81
N LEU A 131 2.30 -8.80 -11.75
CA LEU A 131 1.74 -7.83 -12.70
C LEU A 131 0.78 -8.49 -13.69
N ASP A 132 1.04 -9.76 -14.07
CA ASP A 132 0.15 -10.54 -14.94
C ASP A 132 -1.20 -10.83 -14.27
N TYR A 133 -1.24 -10.84 -12.93
CA TYR A 133 -2.41 -11.11 -12.12
C TYR A 133 -2.85 -9.90 -11.28
N LEU A 134 -2.41 -8.68 -11.63
CA LEU A 134 -2.60 -7.49 -10.82
C LEU A 134 -4.05 -7.28 -10.41
N ASP A 135 -4.99 -7.37 -11.36
CA ASP A 135 -6.42 -7.23 -11.11
C ASP A 135 -6.98 -8.25 -10.12
N GLN A 136 -6.57 -9.51 -10.27
CA GLN A 136 -7.04 -10.60 -9.41
C GLN A 136 -6.44 -10.51 -8.00
N ILE A 137 -5.14 -10.15 -7.90
CA ILE A 137 -4.45 -9.93 -6.63
C ILE A 137 -5.10 -8.76 -5.89
N THR A 138 -5.33 -7.63 -6.58
CA THR A 138 -5.95 -6.43 -5.99
C THR A 138 -7.38 -6.71 -5.51
N ASN A 139 -8.16 -7.49 -6.25
CA ASN A 139 -9.52 -7.89 -5.81
C ASN A 139 -9.48 -8.72 -4.51
N LEU A 140 -8.49 -9.59 -4.37
CA LEU A 140 -8.38 -10.48 -3.22
C LEU A 140 -7.71 -9.82 -2.01
N ALA A 141 -6.75 -8.94 -2.21
CA ALA A 141 -6.06 -8.24 -1.13
C ALA A 141 -6.95 -7.16 -0.49
N ASP A 142 -6.61 -6.72 0.71
CA ASP A 142 -7.28 -5.63 1.41
C ASP A 142 -6.54 -4.29 1.19
N GLY A 143 -5.27 -4.35 0.78
CA GLY A 143 -4.45 -3.21 0.36
C GLY A 143 -3.30 -3.67 -0.53
N ILE A 144 -2.65 -2.74 -1.20
CA ILE A 144 -1.52 -2.98 -2.11
C ILE A 144 -0.32 -2.17 -1.65
N MET A 145 0.87 -2.76 -1.70
CA MET A 145 2.14 -2.05 -1.51
C MET A 145 2.99 -2.20 -2.76
N ILE A 146 3.49 -1.09 -3.27
CA ILE A 146 4.43 -1.05 -4.38
C ILE A 146 5.83 -0.99 -3.78
N ALA A 147 6.54 -2.13 -3.75
CA ALA A 147 7.89 -2.24 -3.23
C ALA A 147 8.88 -2.04 -4.39
N ARG A 148 9.18 -0.77 -4.70
CA ARG A 148 9.92 -0.36 -5.89
C ARG A 148 11.35 -0.88 -5.92
N GLY A 149 11.99 -1.02 -4.77
CA GLY A 149 13.33 -1.57 -4.66
C GLY A 149 13.43 -2.97 -5.26
N ASP A 150 12.59 -3.90 -4.77
CA ASP A 150 12.55 -5.27 -5.29
C ASP A 150 12.02 -5.33 -6.73
N LEU A 151 10.98 -4.56 -7.03
CA LEU A 151 10.38 -4.52 -8.37
C LEU A 151 11.37 -4.01 -9.42
N GLY A 152 12.20 -2.99 -9.08
CA GLY A 152 13.22 -2.43 -9.98
C GLY A 152 14.46 -3.31 -10.17
N VAL A 153 14.66 -4.31 -9.29
CA VAL A 153 15.67 -5.36 -9.51
C VAL A 153 15.14 -6.44 -10.46
N GLU A 154 13.83 -6.68 -10.43
CA GLU A 154 13.18 -7.74 -11.21
C GLU A 154 12.70 -7.28 -12.60
N LEU A 155 12.49 -5.98 -12.80
CA LEU A 155 12.07 -5.35 -14.05
C LEU A 155 13.16 -4.43 -14.61
N PRO A 156 13.10 -4.07 -15.91
CA PRO A 156 13.84 -2.92 -16.42
C PRO A 156 13.47 -1.66 -15.59
N ILE A 157 14.48 -1.01 -15.02
CA ILE A 157 14.26 0.06 -14.03
C ILE A 157 13.44 1.22 -14.60
N GLU A 158 13.58 1.50 -15.89
CA GLU A 158 12.84 2.53 -16.62
C GLU A 158 11.34 2.23 -16.73
N SER A 159 10.92 0.98 -16.51
CA SER A 159 9.52 0.57 -16.55
C SER A 159 8.79 0.75 -15.22
N VAL A 160 9.53 0.86 -14.11
CA VAL A 160 8.98 0.93 -12.75
C VAL A 160 8.03 2.10 -12.56
N PRO A 161 8.32 3.34 -13.02
CA PRO A 161 7.39 4.45 -12.86
C PRO A 161 6.05 4.23 -13.58
N GLY A 162 6.07 3.62 -14.75
CA GLY A 162 4.85 3.27 -15.49
C GLY A 162 3.99 2.24 -14.75
N TRP A 163 4.64 1.22 -14.17
CA TRP A 163 3.94 0.24 -13.35
C TRP A 163 3.42 0.82 -12.06
N GLN A 164 4.16 1.72 -11.39
CA GLN A 164 3.68 2.42 -10.20
C GLN A 164 2.33 3.12 -10.48
N LYS A 165 2.25 3.93 -11.53
CA LYS A 165 1.00 4.61 -11.93
C LYS A 165 -0.13 3.63 -12.20
N LYS A 166 0.15 2.55 -12.94
CA LYS A 166 -0.86 1.53 -13.24
C LYS A 166 -1.36 0.82 -11.98
N ILE A 167 -0.47 0.45 -11.06
CA ILE A 167 -0.84 -0.23 -9.81
C ILE A 167 -1.69 0.69 -8.93
N ILE A 168 -1.30 1.97 -8.78
CA ILE A 168 -2.06 2.96 -8.01
C ILE A 168 -3.46 3.10 -8.61
N ARG A 169 -3.58 3.28 -9.94
CA ARG A 169 -4.88 3.40 -10.62
C ARG A 169 -5.76 2.18 -10.36
N VAL A 170 -5.24 0.97 -10.56
CA VAL A 170 -5.98 -0.28 -10.34
C VAL A 170 -6.45 -0.41 -8.89
N ALA A 171 -5.58 -0.11 -7.91
CA ALA A 171 -5.93 -0.14 -6.50
C ALA A 171 -7.03 0.86 -6.16
N ARG A 172 -6.92 2.11 -6.62
CA ARG A 172 -7.91 3.16 -6.40
C ARG A 172 -9.26 2.82 -7.01
N VAL A 173 -9.32 2.36 -8.26
CA VAL A 173 -10.59 1.94 -8.91
C VAL A 173 -11.28 0.86 -8.09
N LYS A 174 -10.53 -0.06 -7.49
CA LYS A 174 -11.07 -1.15 -6.64
C LYS A 174 -11.30 -0.74 -5.18
N GLY A 175 -11.03 0.52 -4.81
CA GLY A 175 -11.17 1.00 -3.43
C GLY A 175 -10.23 0.29 -2.45
N LYS A 176 -9.00 0.00 -2.88
CA LYS A 176 -7.97 -0.62 -2.04
C LYS A 176 -6.91 0.42 -1.69
N PRO A 177 -6.60 0.62 -0.39
CA PRO A 177 -5.48 1.48 -0.02
C PRO A 177 -4.19 1.03 -0.69
N VAL A 178 -3.42 1.99 -1.22
CA VAL A 178 -2.14 1.73 -1.88
C VAL A 178 -1.02 2.49 -1.20
N VAL A 179 0.05 1.76 -0.88
CA VAL A 179 1.27 2.29 -0.26
C VAL A 179 2.40 2.29 -1.29
N VAL A 180 3.05 3.43 -1.50
CA VAL A 180 4.30 3.51 -2.26
C VAL A 180 5.46 3.44 -1.29
N SER A 181 6.40 2.53 -1.51
CA SER A 181 7.47 2.23 -0.58
C SER A 181 8.83 2.07 -1.25
N THR A 182 9.86 2.16 -0.42
CA THR A 182 11.30 2.04 -0.74
C THR A 182 11.87 3.19 -1.54
N GLN A 183 13.08 3.61 -1.17
CA GLN A 183 13.87 4.66 -1.84
C GLN A 183 13.12 5.99 -2.00
N MET A 184 12.31 6.37 -0.99
CA MET A 184 11.56 7.62 -1.03
C MET A 184 12.45 8.83 -0.72
N LEU A 185 13.18 8.79 0.40
CA LEU A 185 14.13 9.81 0.85
C LEU A 185 15.43 9.14 1.32
N GLU A 186 15.93 8.17 0.55
CA GLU A 186 17.03 7.26 0.89
C GLU A 186 18.28 8.00 1.36
N SER A 187 18.62 9.15 0.73
CA SER A 187 19.78 9.97 1.12
C SER A 187 19.67 10.50 2.55
N MET A 188 18.45 10.67 3.07
CA MET A 188 18.24 11.13 4.44
C MET A 188 18.54 10.05 5.50
N THR A 189 18.91 8.85 5.10
CA THR A 189 19.52 7.88 6.02
C THR A 189 20.78 8.42 6.68
N SER A 190 21.58 9.22 5.95
CA SER A 190 22.83 9.81 6.45
C SER A 190 22.96 11.33 6.16
N SER A 191 21.98 11.94 5.52
CA SER A 191 21.94 13.37 5.21
C SER A 191 20.72 14.04 5.84
N LEU A 192 20.90 15.26 6.34
CA LEU A 192 19.80 16.07 6.93
C LEU A 192 18.80 16.54 5.87
N THR A 193 19.18 16.58 4.61
CA THR A 193 18.35 17.06 3.49
C THR A 193 18.31 16.04 2.37
N PRO A 194 17.15 15.84 1.72
CA PRO A 194 17.02 14.93 0.58
C PRO A 194 17.60 15.56 -0.68
N THR A 195 17.82 14.73 -1.69
CA THR A 195 18.09 15.18 -3.05
C THR A 195 16.82 15.74 -3.71
N ARG A 196 16.99 16.58 -4.73
CA ARG A 196 15.87 17.10 -5.52
C ARG A 196 15.10 16.00 -6.24
N ALA A 197 15.78 14.93 -6.67
CA ALA A 197 15.16 13.78 -7.31
C ALA A 197 14.22 13.04 -6.34
N GLU A 198 14.63 12.84 -5.09
CA GLU A 198 13.82 12.22 -4.06
C GLU A 198 12.59 13.06 -3.71
N VAL A 199 12.75 14.38 -3.59
CA VAL A 199 11.61 15.30 -3.39
C VAL A 199 10.61 15.17 -4.54
N SER A 200 11.08 15.13 -5.79
CA SER A 200 10.23 14.92 -6.96
C SER A 200 9.56 13.54 -6.95
N ASP A 201 10.24 12.51 -6.50
CA ASP A 201 9.70 11.16 -6.43
C ASP A 201 8.57 11.03 -5.40
N VAL A 202 8.77 11.56 -4.19
CA VAL A 202 7.71 11.65 -3.17
C VAL A 202 6.51 12.45 -3.69
N ALA A 203 6.77 13.60 -4.32
CA ALA A 203 5.73 14.44 -4.91
C ALA A 203 4.91 13.68 -5.97
N ASN A 204 5.57 12.93 -6.85
CA ASN A 204 4.91 12.12 -7.87
C ASN A 204 4.02 11.04 -7.25
N ALA A 205 4.48 10.33 -6.22
CA ALA A 205 3.65 9.33 -5.54
C ALA A 205 2.36 9.93 -4.96
N VAL A 206 2.42 11.16 -4.43
CA VAL A 206 1.24 11.89 -3.92
C VAL A 206 0.36 12.33 -5.08
N PHE A 207 0.88 12.93 -6.15
CA PHE A 207 0.12 13.31 -7.34
C PHE A 207 -0.56 12.13 -8.05
N GLU A 208 0.05 10.95 -7.99
CA GLU A 208 -0.51 9.72 -8.55
C GLU A 208 -1.65 9.15 -7.68
N GLY A 209 -1.83 9.68 -6.47
CA GLY A 209 -2.93 9.32 -5.58
C GLY A 209 -2.65 8.12 -4.68
N ALA A 210 -1.41 7.90 -4.26
CA ALA A 210 -1.10 6.96 -3.18
C ALA A 210 -1.90 7.31 -1.91
N ASP A 211 -2.34 6.30 -1.17
CA ASP A 211 -2.99 6.49 0.14
C ASP A 211 -1.96 6.75 1.23
N ALA A 212 -0.80 6.12 1.13
CA ALA A 212 0.32 6.32 2.02
C ALA A 212 1.65 6.20 1.28
N ILE A 213 2.67 6.86 1.82
CA ILE A 213 4.07 6.77 1.42
C ILE A 213 4.87 6.25 2.61
N MET A 214 5.77 5.29 2.37
CA MET A 214 6.46 4.58 3.43
C MET A 214 7.97 4.84 3.41
N LEU A 215 8.51 5.19 4.56
CA LEU A 215 9.95 5.19 4.84
C LEU A 215 10.39 3.80 5.32
N SER A 216 11.62 3.44 5.04
CA SER A 216 12.24 2.16 5.44
C SER A 216 13.48 2.43 6.32
N ALA A 217 14.67 2.30 5.75
CA ALA A 217 15.92 2.54 6.46
C ALA A 217 16.02 3.97 7.00
N GLU A 218 15.45 4.94 6.29
CA GLU A 218 15.47 6.37 6.61
C GLU A 218 14.94 6.66 8.03
N SER A 219 13.91 5.92 8.47
CA SER A 219 13.33 6.07 9.81
C SER A 219 13.69 4.92 10.76
N ALA A 220 14.10 3.74 10.25
CA ALA A 220 14.38 2.56 11.05
C ALA A 220 15.83 2.49 11.56
N SER A 221 16.78 2.99 10.77
CA SER A 221 18.21 2.90 11.07
C SER A 221 19.01 4.13 10.62
N GLY A 222 18.35 5.15 10.06
CA GLY A 222 18.99 6.40 9.63
C GLY A 222 19.32 7.31 10.81
N ASP A 223 20.23 8.25 10.56
CA ASP A 223 20.69 9.23 11.54
C ASP A 223 19.65 10.34 11.80
N TYR A 224 18.70 10.56 10.88
CA TYR A 224 17.74 11.69 10.90
C TYR A 224 16.27 11.24 10.77
N PRO A 225 15.77 10.31 11.59
CA PRO A 225 14.44 9.71 11.41
C PRO A 225 13.29 10.73 11.54
N ILE A 226 13.40 11.66 12.49
CA ILE A 226 12.36 12.68 12.74
C ILE A 226 12.31 13.69 11.60
N GLU A 227 13.45 14.16 11.15
CA GLU A 227 13.60 15.14 10.07
C GLU A 227 13.11 14.55 8.75
N THR A 228 13.35 13.27 8.52
CA THR A 228 12.89 12.56 7.33
C THR A 228 11.35 12.48 7.29
N VAL A 229 10.71 12.10 8.40
CA VAL A 229 9.24 12.09 8.50
C VAL A 229 8.67 13.50 8.30
N LYS A 230 9.28 14.53 8.93
CA LYS A 230 8.86 15.92 8.75
C LYS A 230 9.00 16.38 7.29
N MET A 231 10.08 16.01 6.62
CA MET A 231 10.32 16.35 5.22
C MET A 231 9.28 15.68 4.31
N MET A 232 9.03 14.39 4.49
CA MET A 232 8.01 13.65 3.74
C MET A 232 6.62 14.28 3.90
N ASN A 233 6.24 14.62 5.12
CA ASN A 233 4.97 15.30 5.41
C ASN A 233 4.91 16.70 4.77
N LYS A 234 6.01 17.46 4.81
CA LYS A 234 6.08 18.79 4.18
C LYS A 234 5.89 18.73 2.67
N ILE A 235 6.48 17.73 2.00
CA ILE A 235 6.30 17.51 0.56
C ILE A 235 4.84 17.16 0.27
N ALA A 236 4.25 16.20 1.00
CA ALA A 236 2.86 15.79 0.82
C ALA A 236 1.88 16.97 0.97
N ILE A 237 1.99 17.74 2.04
CA ILE A 237 1.15 18.93 2.29
C ILE A 237 1.31 19.97 1.16
N ASN A 238 2.53 20.16 0.65
CA ASN A 238 2.77 21.12 -0.43
C ASN A 238 2.08 20.70 -1.72
N ILE A 239 2.12 19.39 -2.04
CA ILE A 239 1.46 18.85 -3.24
C ILE A 239 -0.06 18.88 -3.10
N GLU A 240 -0.60 18.51 -1.94
CA GLU A 240 -2.05 18.53 -1.69
C GLU A 240 -2.66 19.94 -1.75
N LYS A 241 -1.83 20.99 -1.61
CA LYS A 241 -2.23 22.40 -1.78
C LYS A 241 -2.07 22.92 -3.21
N ASP A 242 -1.47 22.14 -4.11
CA ASP A 242 -1.30 22.54 -5.50
C ASP A 242 -2.65 22.61 -6.20
N SER A 243 -2.90 23.68 -6.96
CA SER A 243 -4.16 23.91 -7.66
C SER A 243 -4.52 22.80 -8.66
N ASN A 244 -3.52 22.12 -9.23
CA ASN A 244 -3.72 21.04 -10.20
C ASN A 244 -3.96 19.67 -9.55
N TYR A 245 -3.76 19.55 -8.22
CA TYR A 245 -3.82 18.26 -7.53
C TYR A 245 -5.18 17.56 -7.71
N SER A 246 -6.27 18.30 -7.48
CA SER A 246 -7.63 17.76 -7.63
C SER A 246 -7.95 17.34 -9.06
N ASP A 247 -7.54 18.12 -10.06
CA ASP A 247 -7.82 17.84 -11.47
C ASP A 247 -7.04 16.61 -11.95
N ILE A 248 -5.76 16.51 -11.57
CA ILE A 248 -4.93 15.34 -11.88
C ILE A 248 -5.56 14.07 -11.30
N LEU A 249 -5.99 14.11 -10.04
CA LEU A 249 -6.58 12.94 -9.39
C LEU A 249 -7.97 12.58 -9.94
N SER A 250 -8.75 13.57 -10.32
CA SER A 250 -10.08 13.36 -10.92
C SER A 250 -9.97 12.71 -12.29
N SER A 251 -9.03 13.16 -13.14
CA SER A 251 -8.79 12.58 -14.47
C SER A 251 -8.34 11.11 -14.44
N GLN A 252 -7.82 10.64 -13.32
CA GLN A 252 -7.37 9.25 -13.15
C GLN A 252 -8.51 8.29 -12.75
N LEU A 253 -9.72 8.79 -12.43
CA LEU A 253 -10.86 8.01 -11.95
C LEU A 253 -11.97 7.84 -12.99
N GLU A 254 -11.66 7.91 -14.28
CA GLU A 254 -12.64 7.77 -15.37
C GLU A 254 -13.46 6.47 -15.33
N GLU A 255 -12.93 5.41 -14.70
CA GLU A 255 -13.60 4.12 -14.53
C GLU A 255 -13.98 3.91 -13.05
N THR A 256 -14.99 4.57 -12.55
CA THR A 256 -15.55 4.21 -11.23
C THR A 256 -16.54 3.06 -11.37
N PRO A 257 -16.59 2.10 -10.43
CA PRO A 257 -17.63 1.10 -10.40
C PRO A 257 -19.01 1.77 -10.35
N ASP A 258 -19.93 1.32 -11.18
CA ASP A 258 -21.31 1.86 -11.26
C ASP A 258 -22.18 1.23 -10.16
N THR A 259 -21.89 1.59 -8.90
CA THR A 259 -22.67 1.13 -7.75
C THR A 259 -23.25 2.30 -6.97
N THR A 260 -24.42 2.09 -6.34
CA THR A 260 -25.06 3.11 -5.49
C THR A 260 -24.09 3.71 -4.46
N PRO A 261 -23.30 2.93 -3.70
CA PRO A 261 -22.33 3.50 -2.76
C PRO A 261 -21.24 4.37 -3.42
N ASP A 262 -20.86 4.07 -4.66
CA ASP A 262 -19.86 4.85 -5.40
C ASP A 262 -20.45 6.18 -5.89
N ALA A 263 -21.68 6.15 -6.39
CA ALA A 263 -22.42 7.36 -6.76
C ALA A 263 -22.65 8.27 -5.53
N ILE A 264 -23.01 7.70 -4.39
CA ILE A 264 -23.16 8.44 -3.12
C ILE A 264 -21.84 9.09 -2.69
N ALA A 265 -20.70 8.39 -2.79
CA ALA A 265 -19.41 8.97 -2.45
C ALA A 265 -19.04 10.16 -3.37
N THR A 266 -19.28 10.05 -4.67
CA THR A 266 -19.08 11.13 -5.64
C THR A 266 -20.00 12.32 -5.35
N ALA A 267 -21.29 12.08 -5.12
CA ALA A 267 -22.25 13.11 -4.78
C ALA A 267 -21.92 13.81 -3.45
N ALA A 268 -21.41 13.07 -2.45
CA ALA A 268 -20.98 13.65 -1.18
C ALA A 268 -19.81 14.61 -1.35
N LYS A 269 -18.82 14.27 -2.21
CA LYS A 269 -17.73 15.18 -2.58
C LYS A 269 -18.27 16.43 -3.24
N THR A 270 -19.08 16.29 -4.28
CA THR A 270 -19.68 17.43 -5.03
C THR A 270 -20.46 18.35 -4.09
N LEU A 271 -21.32 17.79 -3.23
CA LEU A 271 -22.08 18.58 -2.26
C LEU A 271 -21.17 19.30 -1.26
N ALA A 272 -20.09 18.66 -0.82
CA ALA A 272 -19.15 19.26 0.12
C ALA A 272 -18.39 20.43 -0.53
N ASP A 273 -17.99 20.29 -1.80
CA ASP A 273 -17.33 21.34 -2.57
C ASP A 273 -18.29 22.55 -2.79
N GLU A 274 -19.50 22.32 -3.30
CA GLU A 274 -20.50 23.34 -3.58
C GLU A 274 -20.96 24.11 -2.30
N LEU A 275 -21.04 23.41 -1.18
CA LEU A 275 -21.46 24.00 0.09
C LEU A 275 -20.30 24.58 0.91
N SER A 276 -19.07 24.50 0.41
CA SER A 276 -17.85 24.84 1.16
C SER A 276 -17.82 24.17 2.53
N SER A 277 -18.25 22.91 2.57
CA SER A 277 -18.24 22.10 3.80
C SER A 277 -16.80 21.83 4.23
N PRO A 278 -16.42 22.01 5.51
CA PRO A 278 -15.08 21.69 5.97
C PRO A 278 -14.84 20.18 6.10
N ILE A 279 -15.90 19.37 6.10
CA ILE A 279 -15.80 17.96 6.48
C ILE A 279 -16.91 17.10 5.85
N ILE A 280 -16.57 15.88 5.48
CA ILE A 280 -17.52 14.81 5.12
C ILE A 280 -17.50 13.78 6.24
N VAL A 281 -18.66 13.51 6.86
CA VAL A 281 -18.79 12.52 7.94
C VAL A 281 -19.34 11.22 7.38
N CYS A 282 -18.64 10.11 7.61
CA CYS A 282 -18.99 8.79 7.14
C CYS A 282 -19.31 7.86 8.30
N TYR A 283 -20.57 7.39 8.39
CA TYR A 283 -20.93 6.34 9.33
C TYR A 283 -20.70 4.98 8.68
N THR A 284 -19.96 4.12 9.33
CA THR A 284 -19.63 2.80 8.78
C THR A 284 -19.26 1.80 9.87
N GLU A 285 -19.70 0.56 9.74
CA GLU A 285 -19.25 -0.54 10.59
C GLU A 285 -18.02 -1.24 10.00
N SER A 286 -18.02 -1.50 8.70
CA SER A 286 -16.95 -2.22 7.98
C SER A 286 -15.82 -1.34 7.44
N GLY A 287 -16.00 -0.01 7.40
CA GLY A 287 -15.07 0.94 6.80
C GLY A 287 -15.35 1.26 5.32
N SER A 288 -16.27 0.56 4.67
CA SER A 288 -16.47 0.68 3.23
C SER A 288 -16.89 2.09 2.79
N THR A 289 -17.75 2.78 3.54
CA THR A 289 -18.16 4.16 3.23
C THR A 289 -16.98 5.11 3.26
N GLY A 290 -16.14 5.04 4.31
CA GLY A 290 -14.94 5.87 4.43
C GLY A 290 -13.95 5.65 3.29
N ILE A 291 -13.70 4.39 2.90
CA ILE A 291 -12.82 4.05 1.76
C ILE A 291 -13.40 4.59 0.44
N LYS A 292 -14.71 4.48 0.21
CA LYS A 292 -15.32 4.98 -1.03
C LYS A 292 -15.25 6.50 -1.15
N VAL A 293 -15.46 7.22 -0.06
CA VAL A 293 -15.27 8.67 -0.01
C VAL A 293 -13.79 9.04 -0.14
N SER A 294 -12.89 8.32 0.52
CA SER A 294 -11.44 8.51 0.36
C SER A 294 -10.99 8.33 -1.09
N ARG A 295 -11.54 7.35 -1.81
CA ARG A 295 -11.22 7.06 -3.21
C ARG A 295 -11.45 8.25 -4.15
N VAL A 296 -12.51 9.03 -3.93
CA VAL A 296 -12.83 10.19 -4.77
C VAL A 296 -12.02 11.44 -4.42
N ARG A 297 -11.13 11.35 -3.40
CA ARG A 297 -10.20 12.41 -2.99
C ARG A 297 -10.89 13.77 -2.84
N PRO A 298 -11.83 13.94 -1.90
CA PRO A 298 -12.41 15.25 -1.60
C PRO A 298 -11.33 16.18 -1.04
N SER A 299 -11.53 17.50 -1.20
CA SER A 299 -10.68 18.51 -0.54
C SER A 299 -10.91 18.58 0.98
N GLN A 300 -12.04 18.04 1.44
CA GLN A 300 -12.47 18.02 2.82
C GLN A 300 -11.83 16.88 3.62
N ILE A 301 -11.72 17.07 4.92
CA ILE A 301 -11.39 15.99 5.87
C ILE A 301 -12.54 14.97 5.86
N ILE A 302 -12.18 13.68 5.82
CA ILE A 302 -13.14 12.58 5.93
C ILE A 302 -13.15 12.10 7.38
N LEU A 303 -14.20 12.42 8.11
CA LEU A 303 -14.41 11.92 9.47
C LEU A 303 -15.22 10.63 9.42
N THR A 304 -14.62 9.53 9.76
CA THR A 304 -15.30 8.23 9.84
C THR A 304 -15.68 7.93 11.28
N ILE A 305 -16.96 7.70 11.53
CA ILE A 305 -17.50 7.29 12.83
C ILE A 305 -17.84 5.79 12.73
N THR A 306 -17.27 5.00 13.65
CA THR A 306 -17.46 3.55 13.68
C THR A 306 -17.49 3.02 15.11
N PRO A 307 -18.32 2.00 15.43
CA PRO A 307 -18.30 1.33 16.72
C PRO A 307 -17.19 0.27 16.83
N VAL A 308 -16.53 -0.06 15.69
CA VAL A 308 -15.59 -1.20 15.58
C VAL A 308 -14.15 -0.69 15.59
N ILE A 309 -13.41 -0.98 16.65
CA ILE A 309 -12.00 -0.54 16.81
C ILE A 309 -11.10 -1.07 15.68
N GLN A 310 -11.32 -2.30 15.23
CA GLN A 310 -10.56 -2.88 14.13
C GLN A 310 -10.76 -2.11 12.83
N THR A 311 -11.99 -1.66 12.57
CA THR A 311 -12.31 -0.82 11.41
C THR A 311 -11.61 0.53 11.50
N ALA A 312 -11.64 1.19 12.67
CA ALA A 312 -10.94 2.45 12.87
C ALA A 312 -9.43 2.33 12.62
N ARG A 313 -8.80 1.26 13.12
CA ARG A 313 -7.37 0.99 12.90
C ARG A 313 -7.04 0.68 11.43
N LYS A 314 -7.88 -0.09 10.74
CA LYS A 314 -7.70 -0.37 9.31
C LYS A 314 -7.79 0.88 8.45
N LEU A 315 -8.71 1.76 8.76
CA LEU A 315 -8.93 3.00 8.03
C LEU A 315 -7.83 4.04 8.22
N SER A 316 -6.95 3.90 9.23
CA SER A 316 -5.80 4.79 9.39
C SER A 316 -4.83 4.78 8.20
N LEU A 317 -4.93 3.77 7.33
CA LEU A 317 -4.15 3.67 6.10
C LEU A 317 -4.82 4.33 4.88
N ALA A 318 -6.11 4.65 4.97
CA ALA A 318 -6.86 5.29 3.89
C ALA A 318 -6.58 6.80 3.86
N TRP A 319 -6.39 7.34 2.66
CA TRP A 319 -6.10 8.75 2.46
C TRP A 319 -7.20 9.66 3.03
N GLY A 320 -6.79 10.70 3.75
CA GLY A 320 -7.68 11.77 4.25
C GLY A 320 -8.67 11.34 5.34
N VAL A 321 -8.60 10.09 5.84
CA VAL A 321 -9.55 9.55 6.81
C VAL A 321 -9.06 9.74 8.23
N LEU A 322 -9.88 10.41 9.03
CA LEU A 322 -9.80 10.42 10.50
C LEU A 322 -10.90 9.54 11.06
N CYS A 323 -10.57 8.70 12.06
CA CYS A 323 -11.56 7.80 12.67
C CYS A 323 -11.89 8.20 14.11
N PHE A 324 -13.17 8.22 14.41
CA PHE A 324 -13.67 8.33 15.78
C PHE A 324 -14.39 7.04 16.16
N LEU A 325 -13.94 6.45 17.26
CA LEU A 325 -14.61 5.27 17.83
C LEU A 325 -15.80 5.74 18.65
N GLN A 326 -16.99 5.35 18.23
CA GLN A 326 -18.21 5.71 18.91
C GLN A 326 -19.28 4.63 18.72
N LYS A 327 -20.11 4.40 19.76
CA LYS A 327 -21.20 3.45 19.68
C LYS A 327 -22.19 3.85 18.56
N ASP A 328 -22.75 2.85 17.93
CA ASP A 328 -23.77 3.04 16.92
C ASP A 328 -25.03 3.69 17.52
N GLU A 329 -25.57 4.64 16.78
CA GLU A 329 -26.84 5.26 17.12
C GLU A 329 -28.03 4.45 16.58
N SER A 330 -29.16 4.59 17.21
CA SER A 330 -30.34 3.80 16.88
C SER A 330 -31.15 4.37 15.71
N ASP A 331 -31.02 5.67 15.43
CA ASP A 331 -31.77 6.35 14.39
C ASP A 331 -31.02 7.54 13.79
N LEU A 332 -31.56 8.05 12.70
CA LEU A 332 -30.95 9.13 11.90
C LEU A 332 -30.84 10.45 12.66
N GLU A 333 -31.81 10.81 13.48
CA GLU A 333 -31.78 12.10 14.21
C GLU A 333 -30.68 12.12 15.27
N HIS A 334 -30.53 11.03 16.01
CA HIS A 334 -29.43 10.86 16.95
C HIS A 334 -28.06 10.90 16.25
N MET A 335 -27.94 10.26 15.06
CA MET A 335 -26.72 10.37 14.24
C MET A 335 -26.38 11.83 13.90
N ILE A 336 -27.37 12.62 13.50
CA ILE A 336 -27.18 14.04 13.15
C ILE A 336 -26.73 14.84 14.38
N GLN A 337 -27.37 14.66 15.54
CA GLN A 337 -27.00 15.35 16.77
C GLN A 337 -25.59 14.94 17.22
N LEU A 338 -25.28 13.67 17.13
CA LEU A 338 -23.96 13.15 17.42
C LEU A 338 -22.90 13.75 16.51
N THR A 339 -23.16 13.80 15.19
CA THR A 339 -22.27 14.46 14.23
C THR A 339 -21.96 15.88 14.65
N LYS A 340 -23.00 16.71 14.90
CA LYS A 340 -22.82 18.11 15.31
C LYS A 340 -21.95 18.24 16.55
N LYS A 341 -22.20 17.41 17.56
CA LYS A 341 -21.42 17.38 18.80
C LYS A 341 -19.96 16.99 18.54
N THR A 342 -19.74 15.94 17.73
CA THR A 342 -18.41 15.39 17.45
C THR A 342 -17.57 16.39 16.66
N VAL A 343 -18.08 16.94 15.55
CA VAL A 343 -17.33 17.88 14.71
C VAL A 343 -17.01 19.19 15.44
N LYS A 344 -17.92 19.68 16.28
CA LYS A 344 -17.70 20.87 17.11
C LYS A 344 -16.65 20.60 18.18
N LYS A 345 -16.76 19.48 18.92
CA LYS A 345 -15.82 19.10 19.98
C LYS A 345 -14.39 18.86 19.45
N SER A 346 -14.27 18.32 18.26
CA SER A 346 -12.97 18.05 17.61
C SER A 346 -12.35 19.29 16.96
N GLY A 347 -13.07 20.41 16.87
CA GLY A 347 -12.61 21.62 16.18
C GLY A 347 -12.57 21.49 14.65
N LEU A 348 -13.18 20.44 14.09
CA LEU A 348 -13.21 20.20 12.65
C LEU A 348 -14.28 20.99 11.90
N ALA A 349 -15.27 21.52 12.63
CA ALA A 349 -16.27 22.45 12.11
C ALA A 349 -16.70 23.42 13.22
N VAL A 350 -17.11 24.64 12.83
CA VAL A 350 -17.59 25.68 13.72
C VAL A 350 -19.11 25.92 13.57
N ILE A 351 -19.69 26.69 14.49
CA ILE A 351 -21.10 27.05 14.41
C ILE A 351 -21.37 27.79 13.09
N GLY A 352 -22.40 27.39 12.36
CA GLY A 352 -22.76 27.90 11.04
C GLY A 352 -22.27 27.05 9.87
N ASP A 353 -21.25 26.21 10.07
CA ASP A 353 -20.75 25.33 9.00
C ASP A 353 -21.80 24.29 8.59
N LYS A 354 -21.85 24.03 7.29
CA LYS A 354 -22.61 22.92 6.72
C LYS A 354 -21.72 21.68 6.71
N VAL A 355 -22.26 20.56 7.14
CA VAL A 355 -21.57 19.27 7.21
C VAL A 355 -22.32 18.25 6.36
N VAL A 356 -21.59 17.54 5.50
CA VAL A 356 -22.15 16.47 4.68
C VAL A 356 -21.98 15.14 5.42
N ILE A 357 -23.07 14.39 5.58
CA ILE A 357 -23.10 13.09 6.26
C ILE A 357 -23.44 12.00 5.24
N THR A 358 -22.71 10.90 5.24
CA THR A 358 -23.01 9.70 4.47
C THR A 358 -23.19 8.49 5.39
N ALA A 359 -24.17 7.66 5.07
CA ALA A 359 -24.47 6.45 5.85
C ALA A 359 -25.14 5.39 4.99
N GLY A 360 -25.24 4.19 5.51
CA GLY A 360 -26.08 3.11 4.99
C GLY A 360 -27.37 2.96 5.77
N LEU A 361 -28.51 2.94 5.08
CA LEU A 361 -29.80 2.60 5.67
C LEU A 361 -30.35 1.30 5.05
N PRO A 362 -30.97 0.39 5.82
CA PRO A 362 -31.10 0.42 7.28
C PRO A 362 -29.75 0.41 8.00
N LEU A 363 -29.69 1.08 9.17
CA LEU A 363 -28.48 1.06 10.02
C LEU A 363 -28.10 -0.39 10.35
N LYS A 364 -26.80 -0.66 10.53
CA LYS A 364 -26.23 -2.00 10.85
C LYS A 364 -26.29 -3.02 9.70
N VAL A 365 -26.67 -2.61 8.50
CA VAL A 365 -26.55 -3.46 7.30
C VAL A 365 -25.30 -3.05 6.53
N GLN A 366 -24.31 -3.94 6.47
CA GLN A 366 -23.04 -3.64 5.82
C GLN A 366 -23.18 -3.46 4.30
N GLY A 367 -22.43 -2.51 3.72
CA GLY A 367 -22.36 -2.32 2.28
C GLY A 367 -23.51 -1.50 1.67
N THR A 368 -24.42 -0.96 2.47
CA THR A 368 -25.62 -0.24 2.02
C THR A 368 -25.48 1.28 1.98
N THR A 369 -24.29 1.84 1.76
CA THR A 369 -24.14 3.32 1.66
C THR A 369 -25.10 3.87 0.59
N ASN A 370 -26.22 4.48 1.03
CA ASN A 370 -27.33 4.93 0.20
C ASN A 370 -27.97 6.25 0.67
N LEU A 371 -27.39 6.89 1.69
CA LEU A 371 -27.87 8.14 2.28
C LEU A 371 -26.81 9.23 2.19
N ILE A 372 -27.25 10.42 1.76
CA ILE A 372 -26.55 11.69 1.95
C ILE A 372 -27.46 12.64 2.75
N ARG A 373 -26.93 13.30 3.75
CA ARG A 373 -27.62 14.33 4.55
C ARG A 373 -26.72 15.53 4.75
N VAL A 374 -27.24 16.72 4.54
CA VAL A 374 -26.59 17.98 4.93
C VAL A 374 -27.19 18.48 6.25
N THR A 375 -26.35 18.93 7.16
CA THR A 375 -26.78 19.56 8.41
C THR A 375 -25.91 20.76 8.74
N THR A 376 -26.46 21.71 9.48
CA THR A 376 -25.72 22.89 9.97
C THR A 376 -25.33 22.70 11.42
N VAL A 377 -24.06 22.97 11.75
CA VAL A 377 -23.55 22.96 13.14
C VAL A 377 -24.17 24.10 13.89
N LYS A 378 -24.83 23.80 15.01
CA LYS A 378 -25.48 24.76 15.89
C LYS A 378 -24.72 24.97 17.18
#